data_894f0a1901efa33c9070d065e1de1286
#
_entry.id   894f0a1901efa33c9070d065e1de1286
#
_cell.length_a   1.000
_cell.length_b   1.000
_cell.length_c   1.000
_cell.angle_alpha   90.00
_cell.angle_beta   90.00
_cell.angle_gamma   90.00
#
_symmetry.space_group_name_H-M   'P 1'
#
loop_
_entity.id
_entity.type
_entity.pdbx_description
1 polymer ?
#
loop_
_entity_poly.entity_id
_entity_poly.type
_entity_poly.pdbx_seq_one_letter_code
_entity_poly.pdbx_strand_id
1 'polypeptide(L)'
;MCGIIGFVGREQAAPILLDGLERMEYRGYDSAGVAVRSESCGLQVKKTKGRLQNLANMIHGGADLEGCLGIGHTRWATHGEPNDINAHPHVSENGQIALVHNGIIENYLEIKEHLQKLGVTFTSDTDSEVVAQLLEYHYNECHNMLEAVGRVLRRIQGSYALGIICSDYPNALIAARKDSPLILGYGEKGNFIASDVTAIIKYTRDVAYMDDGEIAVLTADSIDVFDDELVPVEKERHQVDWDVTAAEKGGYLHFMFKEILEQPEAIRKTVSPRIRDGRVVLDTFSLTAEQVRDISRIFIIACGSSYHVGMVSKYNWERLLRRPVQVDLASEFRYSDPLVDDKSLVIVISQSGETLDTMAAMREAKRRGARTLAVVNVVGSSIAREADDVLYTWAGPEIAVATTKAYSTQLVLMDLIGLYLADLLGTVEQSEYDAIIQEVQLLPEKLQGWLADVHNVQYFASRYFNHNSIFFIGRNLDYAMGLEGSLKLKEISYIHSEAYASGELKHGTISLIEPGTLVVALGTYAPLFDKFISNVVEVRARGAEVLALTTEGFREKMGKTADAVIAVPETHPILQPSLGVVPLQLFAYYVALQRGCDIDKPRNLAKSVTVE
;
A
#
# COMPACT_ATOMS: atom_id res chain seq x y z
N MET A 1 1.40 2.74 9.29
CA MET A 1 2.65 3.43 8.93
C MET A 1 2.58 4.89 9.31
N CYS A 2 3.68 5.48 9.73
CA CYS A 2 3.73 6.87 10.19
C CYS A 2 3.89 7.86 9.02
N GLY A 3 3.48 9.13 9.20
CA GLY A 3 3.72 10.20 8.26
C GLY A 3 4.77 11.18 8.79
N ILE A 4 5.81 11.47 8.02
CA ILE A 4 6.81 12.52 8.31
C ILE A 4 6.63 13.66 7.33
N ILE A 5 6.69 14.88 7.85
CA ILE A 5 6.91 16.11 7.11
C ILE A 5 7.92 17.00 7.87
N GLY A 6 8.80 17.66 7.15
CA GLY A 6 9.64 18.74 7.67
C GLY A 6 9.68 19.90 6.69
N PHE A 7 9.84 21.10 7.22
CA PHE A 7 9.92 22.33 6.45
C PHE A 7 10.99 23.26 7.02
N VAL A 8 11.78 23.83 6.14
CA VAL A 8 12.70 24.94 6.42
C VAL A 8 12.55 26.00 5.33
N GLY A 9 12.21 27.22 5.70
CA GLY A 9 11.90 28.23 4.70
C GLY A 9 11.69 29.63 5.26
N ARG A 10 10.84 30.39 4.55
CA ARG A 10 10.55 31.79 4.85
C ARG A 10 9.12 32.03 5.35
N GLU A 11 8.33 30.97 5.45
CA GLU A 11 6.95 30.99 5.98
C GLU A 11 6.88 30.29 7.33
N GLN A 12 5.77 30.51 8.08
CA GLN A 12 5.53 29.82 9.34
C GLN A 12 5.41 28.31 9.11
N ALA A 13 6.22 27.51 9.81
CA ALA A 13 6.30 26.08 9.63
C ALA A 13 5.03 25.35 10.11
N ALA A 14 4.47 25.73 11.27
CA ALA A 14 3.39 24.98 11.90
C ALA A 14 2.15 24.78 11.02
N PRO A 15 1.59 25.78 10.31
CA PRO A 15 0.47 25.57 9.39
C PRO A 15 0.80 24.66 8.22
N ILE A 16 2.03 24.75 7.68
CA ILE A 16 2.52 23.90 6.56
C ILE A 16 2.63 22.45 7.04
N LEU A 17 3.18 22.23 8.23
CA LEU A 17 3.27 20.89 8.81
C LEU A 17 1.90 20.26 9.03
N LEU A 18 0.93 21.03 9.57
CA LEU A 18 -0.44 20.53 9.77
C LEU A 18 -1.11 20.17 8.44
N ASP A 19 -1.03 21.01 7.41
CA ASP A 19 -1.60 20.72 6.08
C ASP A 19 -0.99 19.45 5.45
N GLY A 20 0.33 19.28 5.57
CA GLY A 20 0.99 18.07 5.05
C GLY A 20 0.66 16.82 5.86
N LEU A 21 0.58 16.91 7.20
CA LEU A 21 0.16 15.79 8.04
C LEU A 21 -1.29 15.39 7.80
N GLU A 22 -2.20 16.33 7.51
CA GLU A 22 -3.59 16.05 7.17
C GLU A 22 -3.69 15.18 5.92
N ARG A 23 -2.88 15.48 4.91
CA ARG A 23 -2.78 14.71 3.66
C ARG A 23 -2.19 13.32 3.85
N MET A 24 -1.45 13.09 4.94
CA MET A 24 -0.85 11.80 5.29
C MET A 24 -1.54 11.07 6.45
N GLU A 25 -2.63 11.61 7.02
CA GLU A 25 -3.28 10.99 8.18
C GLU A 25 -3.76 9.55 7.91
N TYR A 26 -3.99 9.20 6.64
CA TYR A 26 -4.30 7.81 6.25
C TYR A 26 -3.16 6.82 6.52
N ARG A 27 -1.93 7.30 6.75
CA ARG A 27 -0.77 6.49 7.10
C ARG A 27 -0.67 6.18 8.60
N GLY A 28 -1.15 7.08 9.46
CA GLY A 28 -1.12 6.90 10.92
C GLY A 28 -1.98 7.94 11.61
N TYR A 29 -2.71 7.53 12.65
CA TYR A 29 -3.68 8.37 13.35
C TYR A 29 -3.78 8.07 14.85
N ASP A 30 -2.83 7.31 15.41
CA ASP A 30 -2.82 6.95 16.83
C ASP A 30 -2.34 8.10 17.72
N SER A 31 -1.46 8.92 17.19
CA SER A 31 -1.02 10.18 17.78
C SER A 31 -0.42 11.10 16.73
N ALA A 32 -0.36 12.40 17.02
CA ALA A 32 0.25 13.40 16.16
C ALA A 32 1.07 14.39 16.98
N GLY A 33 2.10 14.98 16.34
CA GLY A 33 2.88 16.03 16.98
C GLY A 33 3.75 16.80 16.01
N VAL A 34 4.16 17.97 16.44
CA VAL A 34 5.07 18.88 15.74
C VAL A 34 6.13 19.42 16.67
N ALA A 35 7.30 19.68 16.13
CA ALA A 35 8.34 20.50 16.76
C ALA A 35 8.68 21.66 15.83
N VAL A 36 8.68 22.88 16.36
CA VAL A 36 9.02 24.11 15.64
C VAL A 36 10.13 24.84 16.38
N ARG A 37 11.13 25.29 15.66
CA ARG A 37 12.20 26.09 16.21
C ARG A 37 11.85 27.57 16.11
N SER A 38 11.72 28.22 17.27
CA SER A 38 11.50 29.66 17.40
C SER A 38 12.79 30.39 17.74
N GLU A 39 12.96 31.60 17.24
CA GLU A 39 14.09 32.44 17.62
C GLU A 39 14.04 32.89 19.09
N SER A 40 12.81 33.11 19.59
CA SER A 40 12.57 33.63 20.94
C SER A 40 12.46 32.55 22.01
N CYS A 41 11.94 31.36 21.66
CA CYS A 41 11.57 30.32 22.62
C CYS A 41 12.35 28.98 22.45
N GLY A 42 13.31 28.89 21.50
CA GLY A 42 14.01 27.66 21.21
C GLY A 42 13.12 26.60 20.54
N LEU A 43 13.30 25.33 20.89
CA LEU A 43 12.47 24.23 20.38
C LEU A 43 11.13 24.18 21.13
N GLN A 44 10.03 24.28 20.40
CA GLN A 44 8.68 24.14 20.90
C GLN A 44 8.07 22.83 20.38
N VAL A 45 7.74 21.92 21.27
CA VAL A 45 7.17 20.61 20.92
C VAL A 45 5.73 20.51 21.43
N LYS A 46 4.82 20.15 20.56
CA LYS A 46 3.41 19.87 20.87
C LYS A 46 3.02 18.54 20.26
N LYS A 47 2.48 17.66 21.09
CA LYS A 47 2.09 16.31 20.66
C LYS A 47 0.93 15.79 21.49
N THR A 48 0.08 14.95 20.90
CA THR A 48 -1.11 14.42 21.55
C THR A 48 -1.53 13.08 20.96
N LYS A 49 -2.18 12.27 21.79
CA LYS A 49 -2.83 11.03 21.40
C LYS A 49 -4.04 11.33 20.49
N GLY A 50 -4.28 10.44 19.53
CA GLY A 50 -5.44 10.45 18.64
C GLY A 50 -5.20 11.23 17.35
N ARG A 51 -6.28 11.59 16.69
CA ARG A 51 -6.30 12.19 15.36
C ARG A 51 -5.60 13.55 15.32
N LEU A 52 -5.10 13.91 14.14
CA LEU A 52 -4.43 15.19 13.88
C LEU A 52 -5.28 16.41 14.29
N GLN A 53 -6.61 16.30 14.20
CA GLN A 53 -7.52 17.36 14.65
C GLN A 53 -7.33 17.74 16.12
N ASN A 54 -6.95 16.79 16.98
CA ASN A 54 -6.67 17.06 18.40
C ASN A 54 -5.45 17.99 18.54
N LEU A 55 -4.39 17.71 17.77
CA LEU A 55 -3.19 18.54 17.72
C LEU A 55 -3.50 19.93 17.14
N ALA A 56 -4.23 19.99 16.03
CA ALA A 56 -4.61 21.24 15.38
C ALA A 56 -5.43 22.14 16.33
N ASN A 57 -6.36 21.57 17.09
CA ASN A 57 -7.11 22.29 18.11
C ASN A 57 -6.23 22.77 19.26
N MET A 58 -5.28 21.93 19.72
CA MET A 58 -4.33 22.24 20.81
C MET A 58 -3.44 23.44 20.50
N ILE A 59 -3.06 23.64 19.21
CA ILE A 59 -2.16 24.70 18.75
C ILE A 59 -2.86 25.76 17.91
N HIS A 60 -4.17 25.85 18.01
CA HIS A 60 -5.02 26.82 17.27
C HIS A 60 -4.69 26.91 15.77
N GLY A 61 -4.58 25.74 15.10
CA GLY A 61 -4.21 25.66 13.68
C GLY A 61 -2.75 26.07 13.39
N GLY A 62 -1.88 26.03 14.39
CA GLY A 62 -0.47 26.41 14.28
C GLY A 62 -0.16 27.84 14.73
N ALA A 63 -1.18 28.64 15.11
CA ALA A 63 -0.97 30.04 15.50
C ALA A 63 -0.15 30.21 16.80
N ASP A 64 -0.10 29.21 17.66
CA ASP A 64 0.64 29.23 18.91
C ASP A 64 2.14 28.89 18.78
N LEU A 65 2.58 28.53 17.58
CA LEU A 65 3.95 28.09 17.31
C LEU A 65 4.59 29.00 16.24
N GLU A 66 5.49 29.87 16.66
CA GLU A 66 6.23 30.76 15.77
C GLU A 66 7.56 30.16 15.35
N GLY A 67 7.86 30.16 14.05
CA GLY A 67 9.12 29.70 13.49
C GLY A 67 9.00 29.20 12.05
N CYS A 68 10.11 29.29 11.33
CA CYS A 68 10.19 28.92 9.89
C CYS A 68 10.92 27.57 9.68
N LEU A 69 11.28 26.87 10.74
CA LEU A 69 11.88 25.55 10.74
C LEU A 69 11.06 24.64 11.65
N GLY A 70 10.64 23.48 11.12
CA GLY A 70 9.92 22.51 11.94
C GLY A 70 9.80 21.14 11.30
N ILE A 71 9.43 20.17 12.14
CA ILE A 71 9.14 18.78 11.79
C ILE A 71 7.80 18.35 12.37
N GLY A 72 7.12 17.47 11.68
CA GLY A 72 5.82 16.96 12.09
C GLY A 72 5.68 15.48 11.80
N HIS A 73 4.81 14.83 12.58
CA HIS A 73 4.63 13.39 12.53
C HIS A 73 3.19 12.97 12.85
N THR A 74 2.68 11.99 12.12
CA THR A 74 1.51 11.19 12.50
C THR A 74 1.94 9.76 12.73
N ARG A 75 1.60 9.21 13.91
CA ARG A 75 2.12 7.93 14.37
C ARG A 75 1.12 6.79 14.15
N TRP A 76 1.64 5.68 13.67
CA TRP A 76 1.09 4.35 13.80
C TRP A 76 1.96 3.60 14.83
N ALA A 77 1.38 3.21 15.96
CA ALA A 77 2.15 2.65 17.07
C ALA A 77 2.65 1.23 16.77
N THR A 78 3.97 1.04 16.82
CA THR A 78 4.65 -0.26 16.77
C THR A 78 5.25 -0.62 18.12
N HIS A 79 5.96 0.31 18.77
CA HIS A 79 6.60 0.17 20.08
C HIS A 79 6.03 1.20 21.05
N GLY A 80 5.55 0.75 22.21
CA GLY A 80 4.87 1.60 23.20
C GLY A 80 3.44 1.97 22.80
N GLU A 81 2.52 1.93 23.75
CA GLU A 81 1.10 2.22 23.51
C GLU A 81 0.86 3.67 23.04
N PRO A 82 -0.23 3.95 22.33
CA PRO A 82 -0.59 5.30 21.93
C PRO A 82 -0.93 6.19 23.14
N ASN A 83 -0.03 7.12 23.45
CA ASN A 83 -0.20 8.16 24.46
C ASN A 83 0.63 9.40 24.09
N ASP A 84 0.51 10.48 24.85
CA ASP A 84 1.21 11.74 24.58
C ASP A 84 2.73 11.62 24.74
N ILE A 85 3.21 10.76 25.63
CA ILE A 85 4.64 10.56 25.90
C ILE A 85 5.29 9.85 24.71
N ASN A 86 4.66 8.76 24.24
CA ASN A 86 5.16 7.94 23.15
C ASN A 86 4.90 8.55 21.75
N ALA A 87 4.17 9.68 21.67
CA ALA A 87 3.99 10.41 20.43
C ALA A 87 5.29 11.10 19.98
N HIS A 88 5.50 11.22 18.68
CA HIS A 88 6.58 12.02 18.09
C HIS A 88 6.20 13.51 18.02
N PRO A 89 7.14 14.42 17.97
CA PRO A 89 8.61 14.24 18.01
C PRO A 89 9.15 13.81 19.37
N HIS A 90 10.27 13.04 19.37
CA HIS A 90 11.08 12.81 20.56
C HIS A 90 12.14 13.88 20.71
N VAL A 91 12.50 14.18 21.95
CA VAL A 91 13.45 15.26 22.29
C VAL A 91 14.58 14.67 23.09
N SER A 92 15.79 15.17 22.87
CA SER A 92 16.97 14.84 23.67
C SER A 92 16.84 15.34 25.12
N GLU A 93 17.59 14.75 26.07
CA GLU A 93 17.48 15.04 27.51
C GLU A 93 17.68 16.52 27.84
N ASN A 94 18.60 17.19 27.14
CA ASN A 94 18.84 18.63 27.31
C ASN A 94 17.85 19.55 26.57
N GLY A 95 16.92 18.97 25.76
CA GLY A 95 15.93 19.72 25.00
C GLY A 95 16.44 20.42 23.73
N GLN A 96 17.70 20.18 23.32
CA GLN A 96 18.30 20.86 22.17
C GLN A 96 18.00 20.25 20.83
N ILE A 97 17.70 18.94 20.78
CA ILE A 97 17.47 18.19 19.56
C ILE A 97 16.06 17.60 19.59
N ALA A 98 15.29 17.79 18.53
CA ALA A 98 14.03 17.10 18.33
C ALA A 98 14.07 16.28 17.03
N LEU A 99 13.49 15.08 17.05
CA LEU A 99 13.42 14.21 15.88
C LEU A 99 12.08 13.50 15.72
N VAL A 100 11.78 13.20 14.48
CA VAL A 100 10.71 12.29 14.06
C VAL A 100 11.33 11.09 13.37
N HIS A 101 10.70 9.91 13.52
CA HIS A 101 11.20 8.65 13.01
C HIS A 101 10.06 7.79 12.45
N ASN A 102 10.26 7.24 11.26
CA ASN A 102 9.52 6.12 10.70
C ASN A 102 10.46 4.93 10.58
N GLY A 103 10.02 3.76 10.99
CA GLY A 103 10.83 2.54 10.96
C GLY A 103 10.87 1.82 12.30
N ILE A 104 11.85 0.95 12.47
CA ILE A 104 12.14 0.21 13.71
C ILE A 104 13.65 0.18 13.92
N ILE A 105 14.09 0.58 15.10
CA ILE A 105 15.48 0.44 15.55
C ILE A 105 15.61 -0.89 16.30
N GLU A 106 16.06 -1.92 15.61
CA GLU A 106 16.09 -3.30 16.12
C GLU A 106 16.98 -3.47 17.37
N ASN A 107 18.11 -2.77 17.40
CA ASN A 107 19.04 -2.84 18.53
C ASN A 107 18.82 -1.76 19.60
N TYR A 108 17.60 -1.19 19.68
CA TYR A 108 17.30 -0.08 20.60
C TYR A 108 17.53 -0.43 22.08
N LEU A 109 17.27 -1.66 22.50
CA LEU A 109 17.49 -2.09 23.89
C LEU A 109 18.97 -2.04 24.28
N GLU A 110 19.85 -2.51 23.40
CA GLU A 110 21.31 -2.48 23.63
C GLU A 110 21.80 -1.03 23.76
N ILE A 111 21.34 -0.15 22.87
CA ILE A 111 21.72 1.26 22.89
C ILE A 111 21.14 1.95 24.13
N LYS A 112 19.90 1.66 24.51
CA LYS A 112 19.25 2.18 25.72
C LYS A 112 20.02 1.80 26.97
N GLU A 113 20.37 0.52 27.12
CA GLU A 113 21.18 0.05 28.27
C GLU A 113 22.57 0.72 28.34
N HIS A 114 23.21 0.95 27.18
CA HIS A 114 24.49 1.63 27.12
C HIS A 114 24.37 3.08 27.59
N LEU A 115 23.40 3.83 27.08
CA LEU A 115 23.19 5.23 27.44
C LEU A 115 22.74 5.39 28.90
N GLN A 116 21.92 4.47 29.41
CA GLN A 116 21.54 4.45 30.83
C GLN A 116 22.75 4.25 31.76
N LYS A 117 23.73 3.43 31.37
CA LYS A 117 25.01 3.29 32.13
C LYS A 117 25.84 4.57 32.14
N LEU A 118 25.64 5.46 31.16
CA LEU A 118 26.23 6.79 31.08
C LEU A 118 25.42 7.87 31.82
N GLY A 119 24.27 7.48 32.40
CA GLY A 119 23.44 8.38 33.20
C GLY A 119 22.26 9.02 32.42
N VAL A 120 22.06 8.67 31.14
CA VAL A 120 20.96 9.22 30.33
C VAL A 120 19.62 8.66 30.80
N THR A 121 18.63 9.52 30.95
CA THR A 121 17.24 9.14 31.31
C THR A 121 16.36 9.02 30.09
N PHE A 122 15.39 8.07 30.11
CA PHE A 122 14.43 7.86 29.07
C PHE A 122 13.01 8.06 29.59
N THR A 123 12.18 8.71 28.81
CA THR A 123 10.80 9.06 29.18
C THR A 123 9.75 8.21 28.49
N SER A 124 10.05 7.71 27.28
CA SER A 124 9.13 6.92 26.48
C SER A 124 9.49 5.43 26.42
N ASP A 125 8.51 4.64 25.96
CA ASP A 125 8.68 3.21 25.70
C ASP A 125 9.05 2.93 24.22
N THR A 126 9.34 3.99 23.43
CA THR A 126 9.61 3.84 22.00
C THR A 126 11.08 3.53 21.73
N ASP A 127 11.31 2.83 20.63
CA ASP A 127 12.65 2.65 20.04
C ASP A 127 13.23 3.96 19.50
N SER A 128 12.37 4.91 19.14
CA SER A 128 12.75 6.18 18.50
C SER A 128 13.45 7.16 19.45
N GLU A 129 13.09 7.19 20.73
CA GLU A 129 13.74 8.07 21.73
C GLU A 129 15.23 7.76 21.84
N VAL A 130 15.62 6.50 21.64
CA VAL A 130 17.02 6.06 21.69
C VAL A 130 17.89 6.84 20.68
N VAL A 131 17.32 7.15 19.51
CA VAL A 131 18.02 7.92 18.47
C VAL A 131 18.26 9.36 18.92
N ALA A 132 17.27 9.99 19.58
CA ALA A 132 17.42 11.36 20.09
C ALA A 132 18.52 11.47 21.14
N GLN A 133 18.54 10.52 22.08
CA GLN A 133 19.54 10.48 23.16
C GLN A 133 20.94 10.13 22.64
N LEU A 134 21.04 9.18 21.70
CA LEU A 134 22.31 8.82 21.08
C LEU A 134 22.88 9.96 20.23
N LEU A 135 22.00 10.71 19.56
CA LEU A 135 22.40 11.87 18.76
C LEU A 135 22.95 12.99 19.66
N GLU A 136 22.28 13.28 20.78
CA GLU A 136 22.80 14.23 21.77
C GLU A 136 24.16 13.80 22.32
N TYR A 137 24.31 12.53 22.66
CA TYR A 137 25.59 11.99 23.16
C TYR A 137 26.73 12.26 22.17
N HIS A 138 26.55 11.92 20.89
CA HIS A 138 27.58 12.15 19.88
C HIS A 138 27.77 13.64 19.55
N TYR A 139 26.69 14.42 19.54
CA TYR A 139 26.76 15.86 19.29
C TYR A 139 27.59 16.57 20.39
N ASN A 140 27.42 16.21 21.64
CA ASN A 140 28.22 16.75 22.77
C ASN A 140 29.72 16.42 22.66
N GLU A 141 30.08 15.33 21.96
CA GLU A 141 31.48 14.97 21.71
C GLU A 141 32.10 15.75 20.55
N CYS A 142 31.39 15.92 19.42
CA CYS A 142 31.97 16.44 18.17
C CYS A 142 31.56 17.88 17.84
N HIS A 143 30.47 18.39 18.43
CA HIS A 143 29.88 19.71 18.14
C HIS A 143 29.60 19.97 16.66
N ASN A 144 29.40 18.90 15.90
CA ASN A 144 29.04 18.94 14.47
C ASN A 144 27.87 18.00 14.25
N MET A 145 26.72 18.56 13.85
CA MET A 145 25.47 17.79 13.72
C MET A 145 25.54 16.76 12.59
N LEU A 146 26.12 17.09 11.44
CA LEU A 146 26.27 16.15 10.33
C LEU A 146 27.14 14.94 10.73
N GLU A 147 28.25 15.20 11.42
CA GLU A 147 29.12 14.13 11.94
C GLU A 147 28.42 13.30 13.02
N ALA A 148 27.67 13.95 13.94
CA ALA A 148 26.90 13.25 14.97
C ALA A 148 25.85 12.32 14.36
N VAL A 149 25.11 12.77 13.35
CA VAL A 149 24.16 11.93 12.59
C VAL A 149 24.89 10.75 11.95
N GLY A 150 25.99 10.97 11.24
CA GLY A 150 26.78 9.90 10.63
C GLY A 150 27.25 8.86 11.66
N ARG A 151 27.65 9.28 12.88
CA ARG A 151 28.02 8.35 13.98
C ARG A 151 26.83 7.55 14.47
N VAL A 152 25.64 8.16 14.58
CA VAL A 152 24.39 7.50 14.94
C VAL A 152 24.02 6.43 13.91
N LEU A 153 24.01 6.78 12.61
CA LEU A 153 23.63 5.86 11.53
C LEU A 153 24.50 4.61 11.47
N ARG A 154 25.80 4.74 11.79
CA ARG A 154 26.70 3.57 11.86
C ARG A 154 26.44 2.64 13.06
N ARG A 155 25.67 3.10 14.06
CA ARG A 155 25.42 2.35 15.28
C ARG A 155 24.04 1.72 15.36
N ILE A 156 23.02 2.37 14.76
CA ILE A 156 21.66 1.86 14.75
C ILE A 156 21.49 0.76 13.70
N GLN A 157 20.66 -0.24 14.01
CA GLN A 157 20.29 -1.33 13.11
C GLN A 157 18.79 -1.30 12.86
N GLY A 158 18.36 -1.75 11.66
CA GLY A 158 16.96 -1.74 11.24
C GLY A 158 16.66 -0.66 10.21
N SER A 159 15.38 -0.35 10.04
CA SER A 159 14.87 0.62 9.06
C SER A 159 14.62 1.97 9.71
N TYR A 160 14.93 3.06 8.99
CA TYR A 160 14.65 4.41 9.49
C TYR A 160 14.45 5.43 8.37
N ALA A 161 13.53 6.37 8.61
CA ALA A 161 13.48 7.68 8.00
C ALA A 161 13.44 8.71 9.14
N LEU A 162 14.40 9.61 9.19
CA LEU A 162 14.61 10.57 10.26
C LEU A 162 14.44 12.00 9.75
N GLY A 163 13.70 12.83 10.50
CA GLY A 163 13.70 14.28 10.35
C GLY A 163 14.18 14.89 11.67
N ILE A 164 15.23 15.72 11.65
CA ILE A 164 15.95 16.19 12.82
C ILE A 164 16.09 17.71 12.77
N ILE A 165 15.79 18.38 13.88
CA ILE A 165 16.05 19.80 14.07
C ILE A 165 16.83 20.01 15.39
N CYS A 166 17.74 20.98 15.38
CA CYS A 166 18.56 21.31 16.53
C CYS A 166 18.52 22.82 16.82
N SER A 167 18.48 23.18 18.09
CA SER A 167 18.47 24.58 18.53
C SER A 167 19.66 25.38 18.01
N ASP A 168 20.85 24.75 17.96
CA ASP A 168 22.10 25.39 17.53
C ASP A 168 22.20 25.57 16.02
N TYR A 169 21.31 24.91 15.25
CA TYR A 169 21.23 24.99 13.79
C TYR A 169 19.88 25.60 13.37
N PRO A 170 19.67 26.91 13.57
CA PRO A 170 18.36 27.56 13.45
C PRO A 170 17.78 27.55 12.03
N ASN A 171 18.62 27.32 11.02
CA ASN A 171 18.25 27.37 9.61
C ASN A 171 18.50 26.03 8.89
N ALA A 172 18.69 24.94 9.62
CA ALA A 172 18.97 23.63 9.02
C ALA A 172 17.99 22.56 9.53
N LEU A 173 17.37 21.89 8.58
CA LEU A 173 16.63 20.64 8.75
C LEU A 173 17.52 19.50 8.26
N ILE A 174 17.69 18.45 9.05
CA ILE A 174 18.51 17.31 8.68
C ILE A 174 17.61 16.09 8.48
N ALA A 175 17.87 15.32 7.44
CA ALA A 175 17.17 14.10 7.13
C ALA A 175 18.16 12.95 6.95
N ALA A 176 17.75 11.74 7.30
CA ALA A 176 18.49 10.52 7.00
C ALA A 176 17.52 9.37 6.73
N ARG A 177 17.95 8.40 5.93
CA ARG A 177 17.06 7.31 5.53
C ARG A 177 17.79 5.98 5.33
N LYS A 178 17.10 4.88 5.68
CA LYS A 178 17.41 3.51 5.28
C LYS A 178 16.14 2.67 5.30
N ASP A 179 15.82 2.01 4.19
CA ASP A 179 14.65 1.14 3.96
C ASP A 179 13.27 1.82 4.13
N SER A 180 13.12 2.87 4.93
CA SER A 180 11.89 3.64 5.07
C SER A 180 11.85 4.81 4.08
N PRO A 181 10.72 5.11 3.41
CA PRO A 181 10.65 6.14 2.38
C PRO A 181 10.84 7.55 2.95
N LEU A 182 11.70 8.35 2.29
CA LEU A 182 11.88 9.77 2.55
C LEU A 182 12.28 10.49 1.26
N ILE A 183 11.60 11.59 0.98
CA ILE A 183 11.81 12.42 -0.20
C ILE A 183 12.23 13.84 0.21
N LEU A 184 12.96 14.49 -0.68
CA LEU A 184 13.37 15.89 -0.60
C LEU A 184 12.49 16.70 -1.56
N GLY A 185 11.92 17.81 -1.11
CA GLY A 185 11.10 18.70 -1.92
C GLY A 185 11.77 20.06 -2.09
N TYR A 186 11.92 20.52 -3.35
CA TYR A 186 12.52 21.81 -3.69
C TYR A 186 11.41 22.83 -3.93
N GLY A 187 11.18 23.74 -3.01
CA GLY A 187 10.11 24.73 -3.11
C GLY A 187 10.63 26.16 -3.20
N GLU A 188 9.86 27.06 -3.81
CA GLU A 188 10.23 28.48 -3.97
C GLU A 188 10.34 29.24 -2.65
N LYS A 189 9.58 28.85 -1.63
CA LYS A 189 9.52 29.52 -0.32
C LYS A 189 10.27 28.79 0.79
N GLY A 190 10.89 27.68 0.45
CA GLY A 190 11.64 26.81 1.35
C GLY A 190 11.59 25.36 0.92
N ASN A 191 12.37 24.53 1.57
CA ASN A 191 12.57 23.14 1.24
C ASN A 191 11.88 22.19 2.24
N PHE A 192 11.62 20.97 1.79
CA PHE A 192 10.80 20.01 2.48
C PHE A 192 11.49 18.64 2.60
N ILE A 193 11.18 17.92 3.67
CA ILE A 193 11.25 16.46 3.69
C ILE A 193 9.83 15.91 3.85
N ALA A 194 9.56 14.76 3.25
CA ALA A 194 8.31 14.05 3.47
C ALA A 194 8.46 12.55 3.27
N SER A 195 7.69 11.75 4.00
CA SER A 195 7.63 10.31 3.77
C SER A 195 6.72 9.93 2.59
N ASP A 196 5.96 10.90 2.05
CA ASP A 196 5.10 10.75 0.88
C ASP A 196 4.96 12.08 0.15
N VAL A 197 4.96 12.02 -1.19
CA VAL A 197 4.82 13.21 -2.03
C VAL A 197 3.49 13.95 -1.82
N THR A 198 2.44 13.24 -1.43
CA THR A 198 1.11 13.82 -1.17
C THR A 198 1.14 14.91 -0.10
N ALA A 199 2.08 14.82 0.86
CA ALA A 199 2.25 15.82 1.91
C ALA A 199 2.67 17.19 1.37
N ILE A 200 3.47 17.23 0.31
CA ILE A 200 4.15 18.44 -0.17
C ILE A 200 3.74 18.87 -1.58
N ILE A 201 2.95 18.07 -2.29
CA ILE A 201 2.56 18.30 -3.70
C ILE A 201 1.87 19.66 -3.94
N LYS A 202 1.23 20.21 -2.90
CA LYS A 202 0.63 21.56 -2.94
C LYS A 202 1.68 22.67 -2.98
N TYR A 203 2.86 22.43 -2.41
CA TYR A 203 3.93 23.41 -2.23
C TYR A 203 5.01 23.26 -3.28
N THR A 204 5.33 22.04 -3.69
CA THR A 204 6.29 21.74 -4.74
C THR A 204 6.00 20.42 -5.43
N ARG A 205 6.32 20.35 -6.72
CA ARG A 205 6.31 19.14 -7.54
C ARG A 205 7.71 18.69 -7.93
N ASP A 206 8.73 19.49 -7.57
CA ASP A 206 10.13 19.20 -7.83
C ASP A 206 10.70 18.45 -6.63
N VAL A 207 10.99 17.16 -6.80
CA VAL A 207 11.40 16.25 -5.73
C VAL A 207 12.64 15.46 -6.09
N ALA A 208 13.38 15.03 -5.07
CA ALA A 208 14.41 14.01 -5.20
C ALA A 208 14.18 12.90 -4.17
N TYR A 209 14.54 11.67 -4.54
CA TYR A 209 14.45 10.51 -3.66
C TYR A 209 15.80 10.27 -2.98
N MET A 210 15.78 10.11 -1.67
CA MET A 210 16.96 9.71 -0.92
C MET A 210 17.22 8.20 -1.12
N ASP A 211 18.48 7.82 -1.16
CA ASP A 211 18.91 6.42 -1.14
C ASP A 211 19.31 5.98 0.29
N ASP A 212 19.49 4.66 0.49
CA ASP A 212 19.81 4.12 1.80
C ASP A 212 21.20 4.57 2.28
N GLY A 213 21.28 5.03 3.53
CA GLY A 213 22.51 5.55 4.14
C GLY A 213 22.75 7.05 3.90
N GLU A 214 21.99 7.70 3.03
CA GLU A 214 22.16 9.12 2.75
C GLU A 214 21.69 10.01 3.91
N ILE A 215 22.38 11.14 4.04
CA ILE A 215 22.05 12.25 4.96
C ILE A 215 21.84 13.51 4.12
N ALA A 216 20.73 14.20 4.31
CA ALA A 216 20.46 15.48 3.66
C ALA A 216 20.44 16.61 4.70
N VAL A 217 21.05 17.74 4.34
CA VAL A 217 20.99 19.00 5.11
C VAL A 217 20.23 20.02 4.25
N LEU A 218 19.08 20.44 4.73
CA LEU A 218 18.20 21.37 4.04
C LEU A 218 18.26 22.74 4.73
N THR A 219 18.41 23.77 3.94
CA THR A 219 18.20 25.16 4.33
C THR A 219 17.03 25.76 3.54
N ALA A 220 16.68 27.02 3.78
CA ALA A 220 15.66 27.68 2.97
C ALA A 220 16.02 27.76 1.47
N ASP A 221 17.32 27.75 1.14
CA ASP A 221 17.84 28.04 -0.20
C ASP A 221 18.59 26.86 -0.85
N SER A 222 19.01 25.84 -0.08
CA SER A 222 19.77 24.68 -0.57
C SER A 222 19.32 23.37 0.04
N ILE A 223 19.62 22.28 -0.67
CA ILE A 223 19.58 20.90 -0.18
C ILE A 223 20.90 20.27 -0.57
N ASP A 224 21.68 19.90 0.43
CA ASP A 224 22.97 19.23 0.27
C ASP A 224 22.82 17.79 0.77
N VAL A 225 23.18 16.80 -0.06
CA VAL A 225 23.07 15.38 0.26
C VAL A 225 24.45 14.77 0.36
N PHE A 226 24.63 13.87 1.32
CA PHE A 226 25.87 13.18 1.62
C PHE A 226 25.60 11.67 1.72
N ASP A 227 26.58 10.86 1.35
CA ASP A 227 26.56 9.42 1.59
C ASP A 227 26.94 9.06 3.05
N ASP A 228 27.05 7.76 3.35
CA ASP A 228 27.41 7.24 4.69
C ASP A 228 28.87 7.55 5.12
N GLU A 229 29.74 7.91 4.16
CA GLU A 229 31.10 8.41 4.39
C GLU A 229 31.15 9.95 4.51
N LEU A 230 30.01 10.62 4.44
CA LEU A 230 29.84 12.08 4.42
C LEU A 230 30.45 12.77 3.18
N VAL A 231 30.49 12.05 2.05
CA VAL A 231 30.89 12.62 0.77
C VAL A 231 29.66 13.22 0.08
N PRO A 232 29.74 14.44 -0.49
CA PRO A 232 28.61 15.05 -1.18
C PRO A 232 28.13 14.23 -2.40
N VAL A 233 26.81 14.07 -2.52
CA VAL A 233 26.13 13.34 -3.63
C VAL A 233 25.19 14.27 -4.36
N GLU A 234 25.25 14.27 -5.69
CA GLU A 234 24.26 14.98 -6.51
C GLU A 234 23.01 14.11 -6.72
N LYS A 235 21.83 14.70 -6.52
CA LYS A 235 20.55 14.01 -6.69
C LYS A 235 19.85 14.43 -7.98
N GLU A 236 19.34 13.44 -8.70
CA GLU A 236 18.43 13.69 -9.82
C GLU A 236 17.09 14.20 -9.31
N ARG A 237 16.59 15.28 -9.92
CA ARG A 237 15.28 15.86 -9.61
C ARG A 237 14.22 15.31 -10.53
N HIS A 238 13.05 15.03 -9.98
CA HIS A 238 11.89 14.50 -10.68
C HIS A 238 10.70 15.44 -10.53
N GLN A 239 10.00 15.69 -11.65
CA GLN A 239 8.72 16.39 -11.63
C GLN A 239 7.58 15.41 -11.37
N VAL A 240 6.74 15.72 -10.39
CA VAL A 240 5.54 14.93 -10.07
C VAL A 240 4.34 15.47 -10.85
N ASP A 241 3.87 14.70 -11.82
CA ASP A 241 2.77 15.08 -12.73
C ASP A 241 1.36 14.75 -12.19
N TRP A 242 1.23 14.47 -10.91
CA TRP A 242 -0.07 14.14 -10.32
C TRP A 242 -0.98 15.37 -10.22
N ASP A 243 -2.26 15.17 -10.56
CA ASP A 243 -3.29 16.17 -10.31
C ASP A 243 -3.62 16.20 -8.80
N VAL A 244 -3.44 17.36 -8.18
CA VAL A 244 -3.76 17.59 -6.75
C VAL A 244 -5.23 17.28 -6.47
N THR A 245 -6.14 17.57 -7.43
CA THR A 245 -7.57 17.31 -7.29
C THR A 245 -7.91 15.83 -7.29
N ALA A 246 -7.05 14.97 -7.86
CA ALA A 246 -7.23 13.52 -7.82
C ALA A 246 -7.11 12.95 -6.39
N ALA A 247 -6.36 13.61 -5.51
CA ALA A 247 -6.22 13.24 -4.10
C ALA A 247 -7.31 13.87 -3.20
N GLU A 248 -8.36 14.48 -3.76
CA GLU A 248 -9.50 15.05 -3.05
C GLU A 248 -10.74 14.16 -3.18
N LYS A 249 -11.67 14.25 -2.21
CA LYS A 249 -12.92 13.45 -2.25
C LYS A 249 -13.83 13.80 -3.42
N GLY A 250 -13.71 15.00 -4.00
CA GLY A 250 -14.49 15.39 -5.19
C GLY A 250 -16.01 15.35 -4.99
N GLY A 251 -16.51 15.62 -3.77
CA GLY A 251 -17.94 15.58 -3.43
C GLY A 251 -18.45 14.21 -2.94
N TYR A 252 -17.63 13.19 -2.95
CA TYR A 252 -17.97 11.86 -2.39
C TYR A 252 -17.84 11.84 -0.87
N LEU A 253 -18.66 11.03 -0.20
CA LEU A 253 -18.60 10.87 1.25
C LEU A 253 -17.29 10.21 1.71
N HIS A 254 -16.84 9.21 0.97
CA HIS A 254 -15.63 8.43 1.26
C HIS A 254 -14.73 8.30 0.01
N PHE A 255 -13.41 8.27 0.24
CA PHE A 255 -12.42 7.98 -0.81
C PHE A 255 -12.64 6.60 -1.43
N MET A 256 -12.89 5.56 -0.62
CA MET A 256 -13.12 4.22 -1.12
C MET A 256 -14.24 4.17 -2.15
N PHE A 257 -15.36 4.86 -1.93
CA PHE A 257 -16.46 4.88 -2.89
C PHE A 257 -16.08 5.59 -4.19
N LYS A 258 -15.41 6.75 -4.09
CA LYS A 258 -14.84 7.45 -5.25
C LYS A 258 -13.92 6.52 -6.04
N GLU A 259 -12.99 5.86 -5.38
CA GLU A 259 -11.98 4.98 -5.98
C GLU A 259 -12.61 3.73 -6.63
N ILE A 260 -13.70 3.20 -6.07
CA ILE A 260 -14.49 2.14 -6.73
C ILE A 260 -15.09 2.65 -8.04
N LEU A 261 -15.63 3.87 -8.05
CA LEU A 261 -16.23 4.46 -9.26
C LEU A 261 -15.19 4.91 -10.30
N GLU A 262 -13.95 5.13 -9.89
CA GLU A 262 -12.83 5.47 -10.79
C GLU A 262 -12.24 4.26 -11.53
N GLN A 263 -12.61 3.03 -11.17
CA GLN A 263 -12.04 1.81 -11.75
C GLN A 263 -12.15 1.72 -13.28
N PRO A 264 -13.27 2.08 -13.93
CA PRO A 264 -13.33 2.07 -15.39
C PRO A 264 -12.24 2.90 -16.05
N GLU A 265 -12.02 4.11 -15.54
CA GLU A 265 -11.00 5.01 -16.07
C GLU A 265 -9.57 4.55 -15.72
N ALA A 266 -9.36 4.05 -14.51
CA ALA A 266 -8.08 3.48 -14.09
C ALA A 266 -7.69 2.26 -14.95
N ILE A 267 -8.62 1.37 -15.25
CA ILE A 267 -8.43 0.23 -16.16
C ILE A 267 -8.10 0.74 -17.58
N ARG A 268 -8.81 1.75 -18.07
CA ARG A 268 -8.56 2.33 -19.40
C ARG A 268 -7.14 2.88 -19.50
N LYS A 269 -6.69 3.63 -18.50
CA LYS A 269 -5.30 4.17 -18.43
C LYS A 269 -4.24 3.07 -18.34
N THR A 270 -4.57 1.95 -17.74
CA THR A 270 -3.67 0.78 -17.65
C THR A 270 -3.59 0.05 -18.99
N VAL A 271 -4.71 -0.15 -19.66
CA VAL A 271 -4.83 -0.99 -20.87
C VAL A 271 -4.43 -0.25 -22.16
N SER A 272 -5.01 0.96 -22.38
CA SER A 272 -4.93 1.63 -23.68
C SER A 272 -3.51 1.88 -24.17
N PRO A 273 -2.53 2.31 -23.33
CA PRO A 273 -1.17 2.54 -23.82
C PRO A 273 -0.43 1.25 -24.22
N ARG A 274 -0.91 0.11 -23.75
CA ARG A 274 -0.26 -1.20 -23.90
C ARG A 274 -0.86 -2.09 -24.99
N ILE A 275 -1.83 -1.59 -25.74
CA ILE A 275 -2.37 -2.32 -26.90
C ILE A 275 -2.13 -1.46 -28.13
N ARG A 276 -1.28 -1.95 -29.06
CA ARG A 276 -0.99 -1.32 -30.33
C ARG A 276 -1.17 -2.35 -31.45
N ASP A 277 -1.91 -2.00 -32.48
CA ASP A 277 -2.23 -2.88 -33.63
C ASP A 277 -2.75 -4.27 -33.22
N GLY A 278 -3.59 -4.33 -32.16
CA GLY A 278 -4.17 -5.57 -31.66
C GLY A 278 -3.17 -6.48 -30.90
N ARG A 279 -2.01 -5.96 -30.52
CA ARG A 279 -0.97 -6.69 -29.76
C ARG A 279 -0.65 -5.97 -28.44
N VAL A 280 -0.31 -6.77 -27.43
CA VAL A 280 0.22 -6.24 -26.17
C VAL A 280 1.67 -5.78 -26.39
N VAL A 281 1.96 -4.56 -25.98
CA VAL A 281 3.31 -3.97 -26.02
C VAL A 281 3.67 -3.52 -24.60
N LEU A 282 4.80 -4.02 -24.10
CA LEU A 282 5.34 -3.68 -22.79
C LEU A 282 6.71 -3.03 -22.97
N ASP A 283 6.72 -1.71 -23.22
CA ASP A 283 7.93 -0.96 -23.63
C ASP A 283 9.09 -1.03 -22.61
N THR A 284 8.77 -1.23 -21.31
CA THR A 284 9.76 -1.30 -20.23
C THR A 284 10.11 -2.74 -19.81
N PHE A 285 9.57 -3.75 -20.48
CA PHE A 285 9.91 -5.14 -20.23
C PHE A 285 11.04 -5.58 -21.17
N SER A 286 12.23 -5.80 -20.62
CA SER A 286 13.46 -5.91 -21.39
C SER A 286 13.82 -7.35 -21.79
N LEU A 287 13.07 -8.40 -21.34
CA LEU A 287 13.37 -9.78 -21.70
C LEU A 287 13.05 -10.09 -23.18
N THR A 288 14.02 -10.69 -23.87
CA THR A 288 13.83 -11.19 -25.22
C THR A 288 13.00 -12.48 -25.23
N ALA A 289 12.43 -12.83 -26.40
CA ALA A 289 11.69 -14.09 -26.55
C ALA A 289 12.54 -15.34 -26.21
N GLU A 290 13.87 -15.30 -26.46
CA GLU A 290 14.77 -16.38 -26.10
C GLU A 290 14.93 -16.51 -24.59
N GLN A 291 15.16 -15.41 -23.90
CA GLN A 291 15.24 -15.37 -22.43
C GLN A 291 13.94 -15.84 -21.78
N VAL A 292 12.77 -15.42 -22.31
CA VAL A 292 11.46 -15.89 -21.83
C VAL A 292 11.29 -17.40 -22.03
N ARG A 293 11.82 -17.97 -23.13
CA ARG A 293 11.80 -19.44 -23.34
C ARG A 293 12.67 -20.18 -22.34
N ASP A 294 13.77 -19.60 -21.90
CA ASP A 294 14.71 -20.21 -20.94
C ASP A 294 14.20 -20.14 -19.49
N ILE A 295 13.23 -19.28 -19.17
CA ILE A 295 12.59 -19.24 -17.86
C ILE A 295 11.88 -20.56 -17.58
N SER A 296 12.32 -21.26 -16.54
CA SER A 296 11.75 -22.54 -16.12
C SER A 296 10.71 -22.41 -15.00
N ARG A 297 10.78 -21.35 -14.18
CA ARG A 297 9.94 -21.11 -13.00
C ARG A 297 9.48 -19.68 -12.96
N ILE A 298 8.21 -19.49 -12.57
CA ILE A 298 7.63 -18.18 -12.39
C ILE A 298 7.09 -18.10 -10.96
N PHE A 299 7.52 -17.06 -10.24
CA PHE A 299 7.03 -16.73 -8.90
C PHE A 299 6.30 -15.40 -8.94
N ILE A 300 5.18 -15.31 -8.23
CA ILE A 300 4.47 -14.07 -7.98
C ILE A 300 4.44 -13.87 -6.47
N ILE A 301 5.02 -12.76 -6.01
CA ILE A 301 5.25 -12.51 -4.58
C ILE A 301 4.62 -11.19 -4.20
N ALA A 302 3.78 -11.19 -3.17
CA ALA A 302 3.10 -10.00 -2.72
C ALA A 302 2.51 -10.17 -1.30
N CYS A 303 1.89 -9.10 -0.80
CA CYS A 303 1.13 -9.07 0.45
C CYS A 303 -0.32 -8.65 0.19
N GLY A 304 -1.26 -9.10 1.04
CA GLY A 304 -2.65 -8.64 1.08
C GLY A 304 -3.38 -8.76 -0.26
N SER A 305 -4.04 -7.68 -0.68
CA SER A 305 -4.79 -7.65 -1.96
C SER A 305 -3.91 -7.95 -3.19
N SER A 306 -2.66 -7.50 -3.18
CA SER A 306 -1.72 -7.81 -4.27
C SER A 306 -1.36 -9.29 -4.32
N TYR A 307 -1.31 -10.00 -3.18
CA TYR A 307 -1.19 -11.46 -3.15
C TYR A 307 -2.42 -12.13 -3.80
N HIS A 308 -3.64 -11.60 -3.57
CA HIS A 308 -4.84 -12.13 -4.21
C HIS A 308 -4.86 -11.88 -5.73
N VAL A 309 -4.26 -10.79 -6.21
CA VAL A 309 -3.99 -10.61 -7.66
C VAL A 309 -3.11 -11.75 -8.16
N GLY A 310 -2.05 -12.08 -7.43
CA GLY A 310 -1.18 -13.23 -7.75
C GLY A 310 -1.95 -14.54 -7.83
N MET A 311 -2.89 -14.77 -6.89
CA MET A 311 -3.72 -15.97 -6.88
C MET A 311 -4.63 -16.10 -8.12
N VAL A 312 -5.22 -15.01 -8.61
CA VAL A 312 -5.95 -15.00 -9.88
C VAL A 312 -5.00 -15.22 -11.05
N SER A 313 -3.87 -14.49 -11.07
CA SER A 313 -2.87 -14.57 -12.13
C SER A 313 -2.30 -15.98 -12.28
N LYS A 314 -2.11 -16.72 -11.19
CA LYS A 314 -1.67 -18.13 -11.24
C LYS A 314 -2.55 -18.96 -12.16
N TYR A 315 -3.88 -18.93 -11.97
CA TYR A 315 -4.79 -19.71 -12.79
C TYR A 315 -4.77 -19.28 -14.26
N ASN A 316 -4.72 -17.99 -14.53
CA ASN A 316 -4.67 -17.44 -15.87
C ASN A 316 -3.35 -17.77 -16.57
N TRP A 317 -2.23 -17.58 -15.88
CA TRP A 317 -0.90 -17.79 -16.46
C TRP A 317 -0.58 -19.26 -16.68
N GLU A 318 -0.91 -20.16 -15.75
CA GLU A 318 -0.73 -21.60 -15.95
C GLU A 318 -1.52 -22.11 -17.16
N ARG A 319 -2.72 -21.54 -17.40
CA ARG A 319 -3.52 -21.82 -18.59
C ARG A 319 -2.87 -21.27 -19.86
N LEU A 320 -2.44 -19.99 -19.86
CA LEU A 320 -1.89 -19.31 -21.03
C LEU A 320 -0.46 -19.78 -21.36
N LEU A 321 0.42 -19.86 -20.36
CA LEU A 321 1.85 -20.12 -20.54
C LEU A 321 2.19 -21.60 -20.58
N ARG A 322 1.32 -22.45 -20.03
CA ARG A 322 1.56 -23.90 -19.84
C ARG A 322 2.83 -24.18 -19.04
N ARG A 323 3.10 -23.32 -18.06
CA ARG A 323 4.22 -23.37 -17.11
C ARG A 323 3.71 -23.25 -15.69
N PRO A 324 4.36 -23.92 -14.70
CA PRO A 324 3.99 -23.75 -13.30
C PRO A 324 4.22 -22.31 -12.83
N VAL A 325 3.26 -21.79 -12.07
CA VAL A 325 3.34 -20.48 -11.43
C VAL A 325 3.15 -20.66 -9.93
N GLN A 326 4.13 -20.28 -9.15
CA GLN A 326 4.05 -20.29 -7.70
C GLN A 326 3.68 -18.90 -7.19
N VAL A 327 2.78 -18.86 -6.22
CA VAL A 327 2.36 -17.59 -5.58
C VAL A 327 2.62 -17.70 -4.10
N ASP A 328 3.42 -16.79 -3.55
CA ASP A 328 3.81 -16.81 -2.15
C ASP A 328 3.55 -15.46 -1.46
N LEU A 329 3.27 -15.53 -0.16
CA LEU A 329 3.29 -14.36 0.70
C LEU A 329 4.75 -13.88 0.85
N ALA A 330 4.95 -12.58 0.70
CA ALA A 330 6.30 -12.01 0.72
C ALA A 330 7.02 -12.24 2.05
N SER A 331 6.31 -12.15 3.18
CA SER A 331 6.82 -12.45 4.52
C SER A 331 7.36 -13.88 4.65
N GLU A 332 6.70 -14.85 4.01
CA GLU A 332 7.08 -16.26 4.09
C GLU A 332 8.17 -16.63 3.08
N PHE A 333 8.10 -16.07 1.86
CA PHE A 333 9.01 -16.39 0.77
C PHE A 333 10.48 -16.21 1.16
N ARG A 334 10.83 -15.09 1.80
CA ARG A 334 12.23 -14.79 2.15
C ARG A 334 12.85 -15.78 3.15
N TYR A 335 12.02 -16.43 3.97
CA TYR A 335 12.45 -17.36 5.01
C TYR A 335 12.28 -18.85 4.63
N SER A 336 11.60 -19.14 3.53
CA SER A 336 11.32 -20.51 3.08
C SER A 336 12.49 -21.20 2.34
N ASP A 337 13.66 -20.55 2.24
CA ASP A 337 14.76 -20.99 1.39
C ASP A 337 14.31 -21.29 -0.05
N PRO A 338 13.78 -20.28 -0.78
CA PRO A 338 13.06 -20.49 -2.02
C PRO A 338 13.93 -21.08 -3.12
N LEU A 339 13.35 -21.99 -3.91
CA LEU A 339 14.03 -22.66 -5.03
C LEU A 339 14.11 -21.74 -6.26
N VAL A 340 14.80 -20.63 -6.10
CA VAL A 340 15.00 -19.57 -7.10
C VAL A 340 16.41 -19.64 -7.64
N ASP A 341 16.57 -19.44 -8.95
CA ASP A 341 17.82 -19.45 -9.69
C ASP A 341 17.78 -18.43 -10.85
N ASP A 342 18.82 -18.42 -11.69
CA ASP A 342 18.97 -17.57 -12.87
C ASP A 342 17.96 -17.87 -14.00
N LYS A 343 17.21 -18.98 -13.91
CA LYS A 343 16.10 -19.37 -14.81
C LYS A 343 14.73 -19.07 -14.21
N SER A 344 14.70 -18.30 -13.16
CA SER A 344 13.47 -17.91 -12.47
C SER A 344 13.09 -16.46 -12.80
N LEU A 345 11.81 -16.24 -13.14
CA LEU A 345 11.20 -14.91 -13.22
C LEU A 345 10.41 -14.69 -11.93
N VAL A 346 10.78 -13.68 -11.18
CA VAL A 346 10.09 -13.29 -9.95
C VAL A 346 9.35 -11.97 -10.17
N ILE A 347 8.03 -12.02 -10.06
CA ILE A 347 7.17 -10.84 -10.18
C ILE A 347 6.76 -10.41 -8.79
N VAL A 348 7.02 -9.14 -8.46
CA VAL A 348 6.60 -8.55 -7.20
C VAL A 348 5.49 -7.53 -7.47
N ILE A 349 4.41 -7.63 -6.70
CA ILE A 349 3.24 -6.76 -6.86
C ILE A 349 3.05 -5.93 -5.59
N SER A 350 3.03 -4.61 -5.73
CA SER A 350 2.77 -3.68 -4.62
C SER A 350 2.12 -2.39 -5.12
N GLN A 351 1.03 -1.97 -4.48
CA GLN A 351 0.39 -0.70 -4.83
C GLN A 351 1.33 0.48 -4.55
N SER A 352 1.90 0.55 -3.35
CA SER A 352 2.79 1.64 -2.93
C SER A 352 4.20 1.52 -3.47
N GLY A 353 4.66 0.29 -3.77
CA GLY A 353 6.06 0.00 -4.05
C GLY A 353 7.01 0.19 -2.85
N GLU A 354 6.43 0.31 -1.64
CA GLU A 354 7.15 0.54 -0.38
C GLU A 354 6.85 -0.54 0.68
N THR A 355 6.22 -1.66 0.30
CA THR A 355 5.94 -2.77 1.20
C THR A 355 7.23 -3.48 1.55
N LEU A 356 7.68 -3.39 2.82
CA LEU A 356 9.01 -3.89 3.23
C LEU A 356 9.18 -5.38 2.97
N ASP A 357 8.21 -6.22 3.35
CA ASP A 357 8.27 -7.66 3.08
C ASP A 357 8.44 -7.96 1.58
N THR A 358 7.69 -7.25 0.71
CA THR A 358 7.78 -7.45 -0.74
C THR A 358 9.14 -7.02 -1.29
N MET A 359 9.69 -5.92 -0.78
CA MET A 359 11.03 -5.45 -1.15
C MET A 359 12.11 -6.44 -0.70
N ALA A 360 12.03 -6.91 0.54
CA ALA A 360 12.98 -7.88 1.08
C ALA A 360 12.94 -9.22 0.32
N ALA A 361 11.73 -9.69 -0.03
CA ALA A 361 11.56 -10.89 -0.86
C ALA A 361 12.14 -10.72 -2.27
N MET A 362 11.97 -9.54 -2.88
CA MET A 362 12.59 -9.21 -4.18
C MET A 362 14.12 -9.21 -4.09
N ARG A 363 14.69 -8.59 -3.06
CA ARG A 363 16.15 -8.57 -2.82
C ARG A 363 16.70 -10.00 -2.64
N GLU A 364 15.99 -10.86 -1.90
CA GLU A 364 16.37 -12.27 -1.74
C GLU A 364 16.33 -13.02 -3.09
N ALA A 365 15.32 -12.79 -3.91
CA ALA A 365 15.24 -13.38 -5.24
C ALA A 365 16.41 -12.93 -6.14
N LYS A 366 16.74 -11.63 -6.16
CA LYS A 366 17.89 -11.07 -6.88
C LYS A 366 19.22 -11.65 -6.39
N ARG A 367 19.40 -11.79 -5.08
CA ARG A 367 20.60 -12.39 -4.48
C ARG A 367 20.81 -13.83 -4.97
N ARG A 368 19.73 -14.55 -5.30
CA ARG A 368 19.76 -15.91 -5.86
C ARG A 368 19.89 -15.95 -7.38
N GLY A 369 19.96 -14.81 -8.05
CA GLY A 369 20.15 -14.70 -9.48
C GLY A 369 18.88 -14.59 -10.33
N ALA A 370 17.69 -14.54 -9.71
CA ALA A 370 16.44 -14.40 -10.47
C ALA A 370 16.34 -13.03 -11.17
N ARG A 371 15.68 -13.02 -12.32
CA ARG A 371 15.18 -11.80 -12.95
C ARG A 371 13.94 -11.31 -12.24
N THR A 372 13.87 -10.01 -11.91
CA THR A 372 12.76 -9.42 -11.18
C THR A 372 11.94 -8.44 -12.04
N LEU A 373 10.62 -8.56 -11.95
CA LEU A 373 9.66 -7.62 -12.56
C LEU A 373 8.79 -7.02 -11.46
N ALA A 374 8.79 -5.69 -11.32
CA ALA A 374 7.92 -4.98 -10.41
C ALA A 374 6.63 -4.52 -11.10
N VAL A 375 5.49 -4.79 -10.48
CA VAL A 375 4.17 -4.26 -10.84
C VAL A 375 3.74 -3.33 -9.72
N VAL A 376 3.85 -2.02 -9.95
CA VAL A 376 3.64 -0.99 -8.91
C VAL A 376 2.80 0.16 -9.43
N ASN A 377 2.21 0.96 -8.53
CA ASN A 377 1.46 2.15 -8.93
C ASN A 377 2.25 3.45 -8.72
N VAL A 378 3.12 3.51 -7.71
CA VAL A 378 3.85 4.73 -7.38
C VAL A 378 5.16 4.77 -8.14
N VAL A 379 5.30 5.80 -8.99
CA VAL A 379 6.51 6.05 -9.78
C VAL A 379 7.66 6.40 -8.84
N GLY A 380 8.84 5.82 -9.10
CA GLY A 380 10.05 6.09 -8.32
C GLY A 380 10.06 5.48 -6.91
N SER A 381 9.10 4.60 -6.57
CA SER A 381 9.10 3.86 -5.31
C SER A 381 10.33 2.95 -5.17
N SER A 382 10.64 2.55 -3.94
CA SER A 382 11.83 1.74 -3.64
C SER A 382 11.87 0.43 -4.44
N ILE A 383 10.75 -0.30 -4.50
CA ILE A 383 10.64 -1.52 -5.33
C ILE A 383 10.86 -1.22 -6.81
N ALA A 384 10.32 -0.08 -7.32
CA ALA A 384 10.49 0.31 -8.72
C ALA A 384 11.95 0.63 -9.07
N ARG A 385 12.69 1.23 -8.15
CA ARG A 385 14.12 1.56 -8.39
C ARG A 385 15.04 0.35 -8.34
N GLU A 386 14.69 -0.67 -7.57
CA GLU A 386 15.53 -1.85 -7.36
C GLU A 386 15.24 -3.02 -8.30
N ALA A 387 14.03 -3.11 -8.86
CA ALA A 387 13.67 -4.19 -9.78
C ALA A 387 14.42 -4.07 -11.12
N ASP A 388 14.60 -5.20 -11.81
CA ASP A 388 15.25 -5.21 -13.12
C ASP A 388 14.35 -4.65 -14.23
N ASP A 389 13.04 -4.92 -14.14
CA ASP A 389 12.00 -4.38 -15.00
C ASP A 389 10.85 -3.81 -14.16
N VAL A 390 10.19 -2.75 -14.63
CA VAL A 390 9.09 -2.10 -13.91
C VAL A 390 7.92 -1.83 -14.85
N LEU A 391 6.71 -2.19 -14.40
CA LEU A 391 5.46 -1.86 -15.07
C LEU A 391 4.53 -1.13 -14.09
N TYR A 392 4.15 0.10 -14.43
CA TYR A 392 3.26 0.92 -13.62
C TYR A 392 1.80 0.67 -13.96
N THR A 393 0.93 0.58 -12.95
CA THR A 393 -0.50 0.31 -13.13
C THR A 393 -1.30 1.55 -13.59
N TRP A 394 -0.77 2.74 -13.36
CA TRP A 394 -1.42 4.03 -13.70
C TRP A 394 -2.81 4.22 -13.08
N ALA A 395 -3.06 3.62 -11.90
CA ALA A 395 -4.32 3.78 -11.18
C ALA A 395 -4.56 5.21 -10.64
N GLY A 396 -3.52 6.05 -10.65
CA GLY A 396 -3.52 7.33 -9.95
C GLY A 396 -3.43 7.17 -8.43
N PRO A 397 -3.52 8.27 -7.66
CA PRO A 397 -3.47 8.21 -6.20
C PRO A 397 -4.67 7.43 -5.64
N GLU A 398 -4.39 6.53 -4.69
CA GLU A 398 -5.39 5.76 -3.95
C GLU A 398 -5.19 6.01 -2.46
N ILE A 399 -6.19 6.64 -1.83
CA ILE A 399 -6.11 7.21 -0.47
C ILE A 399 -6.78 6.30 0.56
N ALA A 400 -7.92 5.68 0.22
CA ALA A 400 -8.57 4.72 1.12
C ALA A 400 -7.60 3.61 1.52
N VAL A 401 -7.55 3.26 2.81
CA VAL A 401 -6.64 2.23 3.32
C VAL A 401 -6.91 0.89 2.64
N ALA A 402 -8.18 0.49 2.57
CA ALA A 402 -8.58 -0.70 1.83
C ALA A 402 -8.48 -0.45 0.32
N THR A 403 -7.60 -1.18 -0.35
CA THR A 403 -7.33 -1.02 -1.79
C THR A 403 -8.49 -1.50 -2.65
N THR A 404 -8.79 -0.77 -3.74
CA THR A 404 -9.86 -1.09 -4.68
C THR A 404 -9.42 -0.94 -6.14
N LYS A 405 -9.23 0.29 -6.63
CA LYS A 405 -8.84 0.52 -8.03
C LYS A 405 -7.43 0.02 -8.34
N ALA A 406 -6.52 0.06 -7.36
CA ALA A 406 -5.19 -0.49 -7.55
C ALA A 406 -5.22 -2.02 -7.74
N TYR A 407 -6.07 -2.75 -6.98
CA TYR A 407 -6.28 -4.18 -7.21
C TYR A 407 -6.75 -4.46 -8.64
N SER A 408 -7.77 -3.75 -9.13
CA SER A 408 -8.32 -3.96 -10.48
C SER A 408 -7.32 -3.63 -11.58
N THR A 409 -6.51 -2.59 -11.41
CA THR A 409 -5.46 -2.25 -12.38
C THR A 409 -4.27 -3.22 -12.34
N GLN A 410 -3.89 -3.71 -11.16
CA GLN A 410 -2.90 -4.79 -11.04
C GLN A 410 -3.39 -6.06 -11.75
N LEU A 411 -4.65 -6.44 -11.53
CA LEU A 411 -5.23 -7.64 -12.11
C LEU A 411 -5.19 -7.59 -13.65
N VAL A 412 -5.69 -6.50 -14.24
CA VAL A 412 -5.69 -6.34 -15.70
C VAL A 412 -4.27 -6.24 -16.27
N LEU A 413 -3.34 -5.58 -15.57
CA LEU A 413 -1.94 -5.52 -16.00
C LEU A 413 -1.28 -6.90 -15.98
N MET A 414 -1.55 -7.71 -14.94
CA MET A 414 -1.07 -9.09 -14.88
C MET A 414 -1.64 -9.95 -16.01
N ASP A 415 -2.92 -9.75 -16.39
CA ASP A 415 -3.51 -10.43 -17.55
C ASP A 415 -2.82 -10.04 -18.85
N LEU A 416 -2.48 -8.76 -19.04
CA LEU A 416 -1.72 -8.30 -20.21
C LEU A 416 -0.29 -8.87 -20.24
N ILE A 417 0.39 -8.92 -19.09
CA ILE A 417 1.74 -9.54 -19.00
C ILE A 417 1.67 -11.02 -19.35
N GLY A 418 0.69 -11.75 -18.79
CA GLY A 418 0.49 -13.18 -19.10
C GLY A 418 0.23 -13.42 -20.59
N LEU A 419 -0.59 -12.56 -21.21
CA LEU A 419 -0.90 -12.65 -22.64
C LEU A 419 0.33 -12.31 -23.52
N TYR A 420 1.11 -11.29 -23.12
CA TYR A 420 2.37 -10.94 -23.77
C TYR A 420 3.38 -12.10 -23.74
N LEU A 421 3.57 -12.70 -22.58
CA LEU A 421 4.46 -13.85 -22.42
C LEU A 421 3.98 -15.08 -23.21
N ALA A 422 2.66 -15.33 -23.25
CA ALA A 422 2.07 -16.41 -24.00
C ALA A 422 2.27 -16.24 -25.53
N ASP A 423 2.18 -15.01 -26.04
CA ASP A 423 2.46 -14.68 -27.44
C ASP A 423 3.94 -14.94 -27.78
N LEU A 424 4.88 -14.49 -26.93
CA LEU A 424 6.33 -14.76 -27.10
C LEU A 424 6.67 -16.26 -27.08
N LEU A 425 5.94 -17.04 -26.29
CA LEU A 425 6.10 -18.48 -26.18
C LEU A 425 5.38 -19.25 -27.29
N GLY A 426 4.42 -18.64 -27.98
CA GLY A 426 3.56 -19.30 -28.96
C GLY A 426 2.63 -20.34 -28.33
N THR A 427 2.17 -20.12 -27.11
CA THR A 427 1.35 -21.07 -26.32
C THR A 427 -0.15 -20.74 -26.34
N VAL A 428 -0.55 -19.63 -26.94
CA VAL A 428 -1.93 -19.21 -27.12
C VAL A 428 -2.28 -19.16 -28.60
N GLU A 429 -3.44 -19.71 -28.96
CA GLU A 429 -3.95 -19.63 -30.33
C GLU A 429 -4.37 -18.20 -30.69
N GLN A 430 -4.13 -17.78 -31.96
CA GLN A 430 -4.39 -16.42 -32.40
C GLN A 430 -5.84 -15.99 -32.14
N SER A 431 -6.80 -16.86 -32.37
CA SER A 431 -8.23 -16.57 -32.14
C SER A 431 -8.56 -16.32 -30.67
N GLU A 432 -7.94 -17.05 -29.75
CA GLU A 432 -8.09 -16.83 -28.30
C GLU A 432 -7.39 -15.53 -27.88
N TYR A 433 -6.20 -15.26 -28.41
CA TYR A 433 -5.47 -14.02 -28.19
C TYR A 433 -6.33 -12.81 -28.57
N ASP A 434 -6.87 -12.82 -29.81
CA ASP A 434 -7.68 -11.71 -30.33
C ASP A 434 -8.96 -11.51 -29.52
N ALA A 435 -9.61 -12.61 -29.09
CA ALA A 435 -10.78 -12.55 -28.24
C ALA A 435 -10.46 -11.92 -26.86
N ILE A 436 -9.32 -12.26 -26.24
CA ILE A 436 -8.90 -11.66 -24.98
C ILE A 436 -8.60 -10.16 -25.16
N ILE A 437 -7.89 -9.77 -26.22
CA ILE A 437 -7.60 -8.36 -26.52
C ILE A 437 -8.87 -7.55 -26.70
N GLN A 438 -9.83 -8.07 -27.46
CA GLN A 438 -11.11 -7.40 -27.67
C GLN A 438 -11.85 -7.22 -26.34
N GLU A 439 -11.93 -8.25 -25.52
CA GLU A 439 -12.65 -8.23 -24.25
C GLU A 439 -11.98 -7.34 -23.19
N VAL A 440 -10.63 -7.32 -23.11
CA VAL A 440 -9.94 -6.45 -22.16
C VAL A 440 -10.13 -4.96 -22.49
N GLN A 441 -10.23 -4.60 -23.77
CA GLN A 441 -10.53 -3.25 -24.21
C GLN A 441 -11.97 -2.82 -23.87
N LEU A 442 -12.90 -3.77 -23.77
CA LEU A 442 -14.31 -3.53 -23.43
C LEU A 442 -14.57 -3.51 -21.92
N LEU A 443 -13.61 -3.93 -21.07
CA LEU A 443 -13.79 -3.97 -19.61
C LEU A 443 -14.22 -2.61 -19.02
N PRO A 444 -13.60 -1.46 -19.39
CA PRO A 444 -13.99 -0.17 -18.84
C PRO A 444 -15.46 0.18 -19.10
N GLU A 445 -15.94 -0.04 -20.33
CA GLU A 445 -17.31 0.25 -20.74
C GLU A 445 -18.32 -0.68 -20.04
N LYS A 446 -18.00 -1.98 -19.96
CA LYS A 446 -18.84 -2.97 -19.25
C LYS A 446 -18.96 -2.61 -17.78
N LEU A 447 -17.86 -2.24 -17.15
CA LEU A 447 -17.83 -1.86 -15.74
C LEU A 447 -18.56 -0.54 -15.50
N GLN A 448 -18.34 0.47 -16.34
CA GLN A 448 -19.04 1.75 -16.26
C GLN A 448 -20.56 1.58 -16.39
N GLY A 449 -21.01 0.75 -17.33
CA GLY A 449 -22.42 0.44 -17.51
C GLY A 449 -23.02 -0.26 -16.29
N TRP A 450 -22.30 -1.19 -15.68
CA TRP A 450 -22.75 -1.90 -14.48
C TRP A 450 -22.80 -0.99 -13.24
N LEU A 451 -21.80 -0.11 -13.07
CA LEU A 451 -21.74 0.85 -11.96
C LEU A 451 -22.83 1.93 -12.00
N ALA A 452 -23.53 2.10 -13.13
CA ALA A 452 -24.61 3.06 -13.25
C ALA A 452 -25.82 2.73 -12.35
N ASP A 453 -26.00 1.45 -11.97
CA ASP A 453 -27.05 1.03 -11.03
C ASP A 453 -26.52 -0.05 -10.07
N VAL A 454 -26.21 0.37 -8.85
CA VAL A 454 -25.69 -0.49 -7.77
C VAL A 454 -26.70 -0.67 -6.62
N HIS A 455 -27.95 -0.29 -6.81
CA HIS A 455 -29.00 -0.34 -5.78
C HIS A 455 -29.21 -1.75 -5.20
N ASN A 456 -29.06 -2.79 -6.04
CA ASN A 456 -29.16 -4.18 -5.59
C ASN A 456 -28.09 -4.53 -4.56
N VAL A 457 -26.85 -4.08 -4.77
CA VAL A 457 -25.74 -4.34 -3.83
C VAL A 457 -26.00 -3.63 -2.51
N GLN A 458 -26.44 -2.37 -2.56
CA GLN A 458 -26.80 -1.59 -1.39
C GLN A 458 -27.96 -2.24 -0.61
N TYR A 459 -28.98 -2.72 -1.30
CA TYR A 459 -30.10 -3.42 -0.67
C TYR A 459 -29.65 -4.70 0.06
N PHE A 460 -28.85 -5.55 -0.59
CA PHE A 460 -28.35 -6.77 0.06
C PHE A 460 -27.40 -6.46 1.22
N ALA A 461 -26.56 -5.46 1.11
CA ALA A 461 -25.71 -5.02 2.21
C ALA A 461 -26.58 -4.60 3.42
N SER A 462 -27.67 -3.85 3.21
CA SER A 462 -28.58 -3.44 4.29
C SER A 462 -29.31 -4.63 4.94
N ARG A 463 -29.49 -5.72 4.22
CA ARG A 463 -30.09 -6.96 4.75
C ARG A 463 -29.09 -7.77 5.60
N TYR A 464 -27.80 -7.75 5.22
CA TYR A 464 -26.82 -8.70 5.75
C TYR A 464 -25.75 -8.07 6.67
N PHE A 465 -25.79 -6.77 6.94
CA PHE A 465 -24.75 -6.08 7.72
C PHE A 465 -24.62 -6.54 9.18
N ASN A 466 -25.64 -7.21 9.75
CA ASN A 466 -25.66 -7.65 11.15
C ASN A 466 -25.02 -9.03 11.39
N HIS A 467 -24.59 -9.74 10.35
CA HIS A 467 -23.90 -11.01 10.53
C HIS A 467 -22.55 -10.81 11.21
N ASN A 468 -22.15 -11.75 12.08
CA ASN A 468 -20.85 -11.74 12.74
C ASN A 468 -19.79 -12.54 11.97
N SER A 469 -20.23 -13.49 11.15
CA SER A 469 -19.37 -14.32 10.31
C SER A 469 -20.03 -14.54 8.95
N ILE A 470 -19.24 -14.46 7.88
CA ILE A 470 -19.69 -14.62 6.50
C ILE A 470 -18.68 -15.49 5.76
N PHE A 471 -19.19 -16.51 5.06
CA PHE A 471 -18.36 -17.38 4.23
C PHE A 471 -18.42 -16.96 2.76
N PHE A 472 -17.27 -16.95 2.11
CA PHE A 472 -17.17 -16.79 0.65
C PHE A 472 -16.80 -18.15 0.06
N ILE A 473 -17.54 -18.60 -0.95
CA ILE A 473 -17.24 -19.86 -1.62
C ILE A 473 -17.15 -19.68 -3.15
N GLY A 474 -16.18 -20.31 -3.77
CA GLY A 474 -15.97 -20.25 -5.21
C GLY A 474 -15.13 -21.43 -5.70
N ARG A 475 -14.97 -21.53 -7.02
CA ARG A 475 -14.07 -22.51 -7.65
C ARG A 475 -13.12 -21.82 -8.61
N ASN A 476 -11.84 -22.22 -8.60
CA ASN A 476 -10.83 -21.69 -9.50
C ASN A 476 -10.73 -20.15 -9.37
N LEU A 477 -10.95 -19.40 -10.44
CA LEU A 477 -10.91 -17.93 -10.44
C LEU A 477 -11.91 -17.30 -9.45
N ASP A 478 -13.09 -17.87 -9.28
CA ASP A 478 -14.07 -17.39 -8.29
C ASP A 478 -13.58 -17.58 -6.84
N TYR A 479 -12.85 -18.65 -6.55
CA TYR A 479 -12.21 -18.80 -5.23
C TYR A 479 -11.14 -17.73 -5.00
N ALA A 480 -10.25 -17.52 -5.98
CA ALA A 480 -9.20 -16.51 -5.87
C ALA A 480 -9.78 -15.09 -5.73
N MET A 481 -10.85 -14.76 -6.46
CA MET A 481 -11.59 -13.50 -6.31
C MET A 481 -12.28 -13.41 -4.95
N GLY A 482 -12.79 -14.52 -4.43
CA GLY A 482 -13.44 -14.61 -3.12
C GLY A 482 -12.50 -14.28 -1.96
N LEU A 483 -11.21 -14.59 -2.07
CA LEU A 483 -10.19 -14.19 -1.09
C LEU A 483 -10.17 -12.65 -0.94
N GLU A 484 -10.21 -11.93 -2.06
CA GLU A 484 -10.24 -10.46 -2.04
C GLU A 484 -11.56 -9.91 -1.48
N GLY A 485 -12.70 -10.45 -1.88
CA GLY A 485 -14.01 -10.04 -1.34
C GLY A 485 -14.10 -10.22 0.18
N SER A 486 -13.61 -11.36 0.67
CA SER A 486 -13.51 -11.64 2.11
C SER A 486 -12.56 -10.66 2.81
N LEU A 487 -11.40 -10.35 2.21
CA LEU A 487 -10.46 -9.39 2.79
C LEU A 487 -11.08 -8.00 2.90
N LYS A 488 -11.70 -7.49 1.84
CA LYS A 488 -12.37 -6.16 1.88
C LYS A 488 -13.43 -6.09 2.96
N LEU A 489 -14.23 -7.14 3.11
CA LEU A 489 -15.25 -7.16 4.16
C LEU A 489 -14.63 -7.12 5.56
N LYS A 490 -13.59 -7.92 5.84
CA LYS A 490 -12.87 -7.92 7.13
C LYS A 490 -12.28 -6.55 7.46
N GLU A 491 -11.59 -5.95 6.50
CA GLU A 491 -10.83 -4.72 6.69
C GLU A 491 -11.71 -3.56 7.16
N ILE A 492 -12.86 -3.36 6.53
CA ILE A 492 -13.64 -2.13 6.73
C ILE A 492 -14.90 -2.31 7.57
N SER A 493 -15.45 -3.54 7.66
CA SER A 493 -16.67 -3.81 8.44
C SER A 493 -16.40 -4.53 9.77
N TYR A 494 -15.20 -5.09 9.93
CA TYR A 494 -14.77 -5.90 11.08
C TYR A 494 -15.60 -7.18 11.26
N ILE A 495 -16.33 -7.61 10.24
CA ILE A 495 -17.02 -8.91 10.22
C ILE A 495 -15.97 -9.99 9.95
N HIS A 496 -15.94 -11.03 10.78
CA HIS A 496 -15.12 -12.20 10.47
C HIS A 496 -15.60 -12.84 9.16
N SER A 497 -14.72 -13.04 8.21
CA SER A 497 -15.06 -13.71 6.97
C SER A 497 -13.89 -14.53 6.44
N GLU A 498 -14.21 -15.63 5.77
CA GLU A 498 -13.22 -16.50 5.14
C GLU A 498 -13.69 -16.94 3.76
N ALA A 499 -12.74 -17.15 2.86
CA ALA A 499 -12.99 -17.65 1.53
C ALA A 499 -12.47 -19.08 1.40
N TYR A 500 -13.30 -19.96 0.84
CA TYR A 500 -12.99 -21.37 0.65
C TYR A 500 -13.17 -21.81 -0.80
N ALA A 501 -12.28 -22.66 -1.26
CA ALA A 501 -12.56 -23.46 -2.42
C ALA A 501 -13.80 -24.34 -2.13
N SER A 502 -14.87 -24.18 -2.91
CA SER A 502 -16.17 -24.78 -2.59
C SER A 502 -16.14 -26.29 -2.39
N GLY A 503 -15.23 -26.98 -3.11
CA GLY A 503 -15.05 -28.41 -2.95
C GLY A 503 -14.44 -28.81 -1.62
N GLU A 504 -13.55 -27.96 -1.05
CA GLU A 504 -12.84 -28.18 0.19
C GLU A 504 -13.73 -27.98 1.43
N LEU A 505 -14.83 -27.24 1.29
CA LEU A 505 -15.76 -26.98 2.39
C LEU A 505 -16.22 -28.27 3.08
N LYS A 506 -16.39 -29.37 2.34
CA LYS A 506 -16.81 -30.69 2.84
C LYS A 506 -15.81 -31.35 3.80
N HIS A 507 -14.55 -30.96 3.72
CA HIS A 507 -13.46 -31.61 4.45
C HIS A 507 -13.22 -31.02 5.84
N GLY A 508 -14.20 -30.28 6.37
CA GLY A 508 -14.16 -29.75 7.74
C GLY A 508 -15.08 -28.54 7.92
N THR A 509 -14.84 -27.48 7.19
CA THR A 509 -15.44 -26.14 7.40
C THR A 509 -16.97 -26.12 7.28
N ILE A 510 -17.57 -27.05 6.52
CA ILE A 510 -19.02 -27.17 6.39
C ILE A 510 -19.73 -27.41 7.74
N SER A 511 -19.00 -27.86 8.75
CA SER A 511 -19.50 -28.01 10.13
C SER A 511 -19.91 -26.68 10.78
N LEU A 512 -19.41 -25.55 10.25
CA LEU A 512 -19.74 -24.20 10.71
C LEU A 512 -21.02 -23.64 10.06
N ILE A 513 -21.58 -24.34 9.07
CA ILE A 513 -22.81 -23.93 8.40
C ILE A 513 -24.00 -24.37 9.23
N GLU A 514 -24.74 -23.41 9.74
CA GLU A 514 -25.97 -23.59 10.53
C GLU A 514 -27.08 -22.69 9.95
N PRO A 515 -28.37 -22.91 10.37
CA PRO A 515 -29.45 -22.07 9.90
C PRO A 515 -29.21 -20.57 10.11
N GLY A 516 -29.28 -19.80 9.02
CA GLY A 516 -29.04 -18.36 9.02
C GLY A 516 -27.57 -17.94 8.79
N THR A 517 -26.63 -18.89 8.64
CA THR A 517 -25.26 -18.57 8.20
C THR A 517 -25.30 -17.96 6.80
N LEU A 518 -24.72 -16.75 6.62
CA LEU A 518 -24.61 -16.14 5.31
C LEU A 518 -23.42 -16.71 4.52
N VAL A 519 -23.71 -17.17 3.33
CA VAL A 519 -22.71 -17.63 2.35
C VAL A 519 -22.78 -16.75 1.11
N VAL A 520 -21.70 -16.03 0.81
CA VAL A 520 -21.50 -15.33 -0.46
C VAL A 520 -20.93 -16.32 -1.48
N ALA A 521 -21.76 -16.71 -2.42
CA ALA A 521 -21.47 -17.79 -3.37
C ALA A 521 -21.08 -17.21 -4.74
N LEU A 522 -19.83 -17.44 -5.19
CA LEU A 522 -19.25 -16.87 -6.40
C LEU A 522 -19.27 -17.91 -7.53
N GLY A 523 -20.11 -17.65 -8.53
CA GLY A 523 -20.30 -18.53 -9.69
C GLY A 523 -20.28 -17.74 -11.00
N THR A 524 -19.15 -17.07 -11.28
CA THR A 524 -18.96 -16.28 -12.52
C THR A 524 -18.11 -17.02 -13.56
N TYR A 525 -17.32 -18.01 -13.12
CA TYR A 525 -16.46 -18.79 -14.01
C TYR A 525 -17.24 -19.88 -14.73
N ALA A 526 -17.68 -19.58 -15.93
CA ALA A 526 -18.56 -20.43 -16.74
C ALA A 526 -18.14 -21.91 -16.83
N PRO A 527 -16.86 -22.28 -17.05
CA PRO A 527 -16.47 -23.69 -17.18
C PRO A 527 -16.76 -24.58 -15.96
N LEU A 528 -16.93 -24.00 -14.78
CA LEU A 528 -17.16 -24.73 -13.53
C LEU A 528 -18.53 -24.45 -12.91
N PHE A 529 -19.40 -23.69 -13.58
CA PHE A 529 -20.67 -23.24 -13.04
C PHE A 529 -21.57 -24.39 -12.57
N ASP A 530 -21.75 -25.45 -13.35
CA ASP A 530 -22.59 -26.60 -12.99
C ASP A 530 -22.05 -27.37 -11.78
N LYS A 531 -20.72 -27.46 -11.66
CA LYS A 531 -20.09 -28.05 -10.47
C LYS A 531 -20.27 -27.18 -9.24
N PHE A 532 -20.24 -25.87 -9.43
CA PHE A 532 -20.42 -24.89 -8.35
C PHE A 532 -21.85 -24.89 -7.80
N ILE A 533 -22.88 -24.96 -8.65
CA ILE A 533 -24.29 -25.06 -8.22
C ILE A 533 -24.49 -26.20 -7.19
N SER A 534 -23.85 -27.34 -7.39
CA SER A 534 -23.95 -28.45 -6.43
C SER A 534 -23.47 -28.06 -5.04
N ASN A 535 -22.43 -27.21 -4.93
CA ASN A 535 -21.94 -26.73 -3.63
C ASN A 535 -22.89 -25.70 -3.00
N VAL A 536 -23.56 -24.88 -3.82
CA VAL A 536 -24.61 -23.97 -3.31
C VAL A 536 -25.77 -24.77 -2.70
N VAL A 537 -26.23 -25.83 -3.39
CA VAL A 537 -27.27 -26.71 -2.88
C VAL A 537 -26.85 -27.38 -1.55
N GLU A 538 -25.59 -27.78 -1.43
CA GLU A 538 -25.06 -28.40 -0.19
C GLU A 538 -25.12 -27.49 1.04
N VAL A 539 -24.71 -26.23 0.90
CA VAL A 539 -24.74 -25.27 2.02
C VAL A 539 -26.17 -24.89 2.37
N ARG A 540 -27.05 -24.72 1.37
CA ARG A 540 -28.48 -24.47 1.58
C ARG A 540 -29.19 -25.62 2.29
N ALA A 541 -28.85 -26.88 1.97
CA ALA A 541 -29.41 -28.04 2.64
C ALA A 541 -29.10 -28.08 4.14
N ARG A 542 -28.13 -27.26 4.60
CA ARG A 542 -27.77 -27.08 6.04
C ARG A 542 -28.33 -25.79 6.63
N GLY A 543 -29.16 -25.07 5.87
CA GLY A 543 -29.83 -23.87 6.36
C GLY A 543 -29.07 -22.56 6.09
N ALA A 544 -28.00 -22.58 5.29
CA ALA A 544 -27.34 -21.35 4.88
C ALA A 544 -28.28 -20.43 4.09
N GLU A 545 -28.16 -19.13 4.33
CA GLU A 545 -28.69 -18.08 3.46
C GLU A 545 -27.63 -17.75 2.41
N VAL A 546 -27.98 -17.73 1.12
CA VAL A 546 -27.02 -17.60 0.03
C VAL A 546 -27.24 -16.31 -0.76
N LEU A 547 -26.26 -15.41 -0.70
CA LEU A 547 -26.10 -14.30 -1.63
C LEU A 547 -25.15 -14.73 -2.75
N ALA A 548 -25.66 -14.86 -3.97
CA ALA A 548 -24.86 -15.31 -5.11
C ALA A 548 -24.39 -14.13 -5.96
N LEU A 549 -23.13 -14.20 -6.41
CA LEU A 549 -22.59 -13.38 -7.50
C LEU A 549 -22.38 -14.26 -8.72
N THR A 550 -22.94 -13.87 -9.87
CA THR A 550 -22.86 -14.63 -11.12
C THR A 550 -22.82 -13.71 -12.35
N THR A 551 -22.77 -14.27 -13.54
CA THR A 551 -22.95 -13.50 -14.79
C THR A 551 -24.40 -13.40 -15.18
N GLU A 552 -24.76 -12.44 -16.06
CA GLU A 552 -26.14 -12.28 -16.56
C GLU A 552 -26.67 -13.55 -17.20
N GLY A 553 -25.86 -14.30 -17.97
CA GLY A 553 -26.27 -15.55 -18.59
C GLY A 553 -26.62 -16.66 -17.61
N PHE A 554 -26.13 -16.61 -16.39
CA PHE A 554 -26.44 -17.59 -15.35
C PHE A 554 -27.44 -17.11 -14.29
N ARG A 555 -27.89 -15.85 -14.36
CA ARG A 555 -28.78 -15.22 -13.37
C ARG A 555 -30.03 -16.07 -13.07
N GLU A 556 -30.76 -16.51 -14.08
CA GLU A 556 -31.99 -17.30 -13.90
C GLU A 556 -31.69 -18.65 -13.23
N LYS A 557 -30.64 -19.34 -13.68
CA LYS A 557 -30.26 -20.65 -13.15
C LYS A 557 -29.80 -20.54 -11.70
N MET A 558 -29.01 -19.52 -11.36
CA MET A 558 -28.55 -19.22 -10.00
C MET A 558 -29.73 -18.84 -9.08
N GLY A 559 -30.68 -18.05 -9.57
CA GLY A 559 -31.86 -17.62 -8.80
C GLY A 559 -32.79 -18.77 -8.38
N LYS A 560 -32.69 -19.96 -8.98
CA LYS A 560 -33.40 -21.16 -8.51
C LYS A 560 -32.77 -21.80 -7.30
N THR A 561 -31.51 -21.46 -6.97
CA THR A 561 -30.73 -22.08 -5.91
C THR A 561 -30.21 -21.11 -4.86
N ALA A 562 -30.18 -19.82 -5.10
CA ALA A 562 -29.74 -18.79 -4.17
C ALA A 562 -30.94 -17.97 -3.65
N ASP A 563 -30.79 -17.34 -2.47
CA ASP A 563 -31.81 -16.48 -1.87
C ASP A 563 -31.77 -15.06 -2.42
N ALA A 564 -30.60 -14.65 -2.91
CA ALA A 564 -30.37 -13.37 -3.56
C ALA A 564 -29.29 -13.51 -4.63
N VAL A 565 -29.40 -12.72 -5.72
CA VAL A 565 -28.46 -12.79 -6.84
C VAL A 565 -28.04 -11.39 -7.29
N ILE A 566 -26.72 -11.17 -7.33
CA ILE A 566 -26.07 -10.07 -8.02
C ILE A 566 -25.51 -10.63 -9.33
N ALA A 567 -25.80 -9.99 -10.46
CA ALA A 567 -25.25 -10.40 -11.74
C ALA A 567 -24.35 -9.29 -12.32
N VAL A 568 -23.28 -9.72 -12.99
CA VAL A 568 -22.34 -8.86 -13.71
C VAL A 568 -22.33 -9.20 -15.19
N PRO A 569 -21.88 -8.28 -16.06
CA PRO A 569 -21.72 -8.57 -17.48
C PRO A 569 -20.79 -9.76 -17.72
N GLU A 570 -21.00 -10.44 -18.84
CA GLU A 570 -20.09 -11.48 -19.32
C GLU A 570 -18.86 -10.87 -19.99
N THR A 571 -17.73 -11.52 -19.84
CA THR A 571 -16.48 -11.23 -20.53
C THR A 571 -15.71 -12.54 -20.76
N HIS A 572 -14.52 -12.46 -21.37
CA HIS A 572 -13.69 -13.65 -21.50
C HIS A 572 -13.42 -14.27 -20.11
N PRO A 573 -13.48 -15.61 -19.95
CA PRO A 573 -13.41 -16.25 -18.62
C PRO A 573 -12.22 -15.84 -17.74
N ILE A 574 -11.03 -15.59 -18.32
CA ILE A 574 -9.85 -15.16 -17.56
C ILE A 574 -9.98 -13.71 -17.02
N LEU A 575 -10.81 -12.88 -17.65
CA LEU A 575 -11.05 -11.48 -17.28
C LEU A 575 -12.24 -11.31 -16.33
N GLN A 576 -13.03 -12.36 -16.11
CA GLN A 576 -14.26 -12.30 -15.31
C GLN A 576 -14.02 -11.80 -13.88
N PRO A 577 -12.88 -12.13 -13.19
CA PRO A 577 -12.57 -11.55 -11.89
C PRO A 577 -12.48 -10.02 -11.87
N SER A 578 -12.09 -9.37 -12.97
CA SER A 578 -12.01 -7.90 -13.08
C SER A 578 -13.38 -7.23 -12.99
N LEU A 579 -14.44 -7.90 -13.41
CA LEU A 579 -15.83 -7.44 -13.24
C LEU A 579 -16.43 -7.91 -11.91
N GLY A 580 -16.15 -9.15 -11.52
CA GLY A 580 -16.75 -9.78 -10.35
C GLY A 580 -16.28 -9.23 -9.00
N VAL A 581 -15.08 -8.67 -8.92
CA VAL A 581 -14.56 -8.10 -7.65
C VAL A 581 -15.29 -6.84 -7.24
N VAL A 582 -15.78 -6.04 -8.19
CA VAL A 582 -16.35 -4.71 -7.90
C VAL A 582 -17.65 -4.79 -7.09
N PRO A 583 -18.61 -5.69 -7.38
CA PRO A 583 -19.73 -5.96 -6.47
C PRO A 583 -19.33 -6.33 -5.06
N LEU A 584 -18.24 -7.08 -4.89
CA LEU A 584 -17.74 -7.49 -3.57
C LEU A 584 -17.16 -6.30 -2.79
N GLN A 585 -16.43 -5.41 -3.47
CA GLN A 585 -15.94 -4.15 -2.89
C GLN A 585 -17.10 -3.25 -2.45
N LEU A 586 -18.13 -3.09 -3.30
CA LEU A 586 -19.32 -2.31 -2.96
C LEU A 586 -20.13 -2.95 -1.83
N PHE A 587 -20.27 -4.28 -1.82
CA PHE A 587 -20.93 -4.98 -0.71
C PHE A 587 -20.23 -4.71 0.61
N ALA A 588 -18.90 -4.84 0.66
CA ALA A 588 -18.10 -4.52 1.84
C ALA A 588 -18.27 -3.06 2.25
N TYR A 589 -18.22 -2.12 1.30
CA TYR A 589 -18.43 -0.69 1.53
C TYR A 589 -19.79 -0.39 2.18
N TYR A 590 -20.89 -0.88 1.58
CA TYR A 590 -22.23 -0.62 2.11
C TYR A 590 -22.49 -1.33 3.44
N VAL A 591 -21.94 -2.52 3.67
CA VAL A 591 -21.98 -3.20 4.96
C VAL A 591 -21.27 -2.35 6.03
N ALA A 592 -20.08 -1.85 5.75
CA ALA A 592 -19.32 -1.00 6.65
C ALA A 592 -20.04 0.33 6.93
N LEU A 593 -20.67 0.93 5.90
CA LEU A 593 -21.48 2.14 6.03
C LEU A 593 -22.66 1.93 7.00
N GLN A 594 -23.40 0.82 6.85
CA GLN A 594 -24.52 0.48 7.73
C GLN A 594 -24.08 0.23 9.18
N ARG A 595 -22.86 -0.28 9.37
CA ARG A 595 -22.27 -0.53 10.69
C ARG A 595 -21.68 0.74 11.32
N GLY A 596 -21.65 1.86 10.62
CA GLY A 596 -21.04 3.12 11.09
C GLY A 596 -19.53 3.03 11.27
N CYS A 597 -18.85 2.15 10.49
CA CYS A 597 -17.40 2.00 10.54
C CYS A 597 -16.69 3.15 9.81
N ASP A 598 -15.46 3.45 10.20
CA ASP A 598 -14.58 4.35 9.43
C ASP A 598 -14.06 3.58 8.20
N ILE A 599 -14.57 3.90 7.02
CA ILE A 599 -14.33 3.16 5.79
C ILE A 599 -12.97 3.50 5.19
N ASP A 600 -12.64 4.79 5.19
CA ASP A 600 -11.39 5.25 4.58
C ASP A 600 -10.16 4.97 5.45
N LYS A 601 -10.35 4.96 6.78
CA LYS A 601 -9.30 4.75 7.78
C LYS A 601 -9.76 3.72 8.82
N PRO A 602 -9.92 2.44 8.43
CA PRO A 602 -10.36 1.39 9.34
C PRO A 602 -9.34 1.16 10.46
N ARG A 603 -9.86 0.81 11.65
CA ARG A 603 -9.00 0.60 12.84
C ARG A 603 -7.94 -0.47 12.58
N ASN A 604 -6.76 -0.30 13.16
CA ASN A 604 -5.65 -1.25 13.13
C ASN A 604 -5.13 -1.56 11.71
N LEU A 605 -5.37 -0.70 10.73
CA LEU A 605 -4.84 -0.86 9.38
C LEU A 605 -4.14 0.42 8.91
N ALA A 606 -3.10 0.25 8.12
CA ALA A 606 -2.39 1.30 7.41
C ALA A 606 -2.37 1.01 5.91
N LYS A 607 -2.33 2.06 5.07
CA LYS A 607 -2.36 1.91 3.61
C LYS A 607 -1.18 1.11 3.06
N SER A 608 -0.02 1.19 3.70
CA SER A 608 1.19 0.50 3.27
C SER A 608 2.02 0.14 4.51
N VAL A 609 2.55 -1.07 4.55
CA VAL A 609 3.35 -1.59 5.67
C VAL A 609 4.83 -1.50 5.28
N THR A 610 5.58 -0.62 5.94
CA THR A 610 7.02 -0.36 5.71
C THR A 610 7.89 -0.79 6.89
N VAL A 611 7.37 -1.65 7.75
CA VAL A 611 8.05 -2.27 8.88
C VAL A 611 7.75 -3.76 8.88
N GLU A 612 8.66 -4.57 9.42
CA GLU A 612 8.43 -5.98 9.72
C GLU A 612 7.67 -6.18 11.03
#